data_a7f715be9e2e8dd9868bacba0cf50360
#
_entry.id   a7f715be9e2e8dd9868bacba0cf50360
#
_cell.length_a   1.000
_cell.length_b   1.000
_cell.length_c   1.000
_cell.angle_alpha   90.00
_cell.angle_beta   90.00
_cell.angle_gamma   90.00
#
_symmetry.space_group_name_H-M   'P 1'
#
loop_
_entity.id
_entity.type
_entity.pdbx_description
1 polymer ?
#
loop_
_entity_poly.entity_id
_entity_poly.type
_entity_poly.pdbx_seq_one_letter_code
_entity_poly.pdbx_strand_id
1 'polypeptide(L)'
;MQESADLLKCSFCGKSQKQVKKLIAGGGVYICDECIELCNEIIEEELGQEQAQESSDAEVRLPRPSQISAFLDKYVIGQDKAKRVLSVAVYNHYKRIKAEEAAGLESRRKKAQEEDVEIAKSNILMLGPTGSGKTYLAQTLARLLDVPFAIADATSLTEAGYVGEDVENILLKLIQAADGDVKRAEKGIIYIDEIDKIGRKAENPSITRD
;
A
#
# COMPACT_ATOMS: atom_id res chain seq x y z
N MET A 1 -51.13 -8.31 46.91
CA MET A 1 -50.92 -8.06 45.48
C MET A 1 -49.41 -8.06 45.23
N GLN A 2 -48.89 -9.18 44.72
CA GLN A 2 -47.47 -9.29 44.37
C GLN A 2 -47.31 -8.78 42.93
N GLU A 3 -46.68 -7.63 42.76
CA GLU A 3 -46.20 -7.18 41.45
C GLU A 3 -45.12 -8.16 40.98
N SER A 4 -45.47 -8.97 39.99
CA SER A 4 -44.52 -9.73 39.22
C SER A 4 -43.67 -8.72 38.41
N ALA A 5 -42.50 -8.39 38.95
CA ALA A 5 -41.49 -7.66 38.19
C ALA A 5 -41.22 -8.43 36.88
N ASP A 6 -41.68 -7.90 35.78
CA ASP A 6 -41.39 -8.43 34.44
C ASP A 6 -39.86 -8.46 34.25
N LEU A 7 -39.28 -9.64 34.45
CA LEU A 7 -37.87 -9.86 34.27
C LEU A 7 -37.54 -9.64 32.79
N LEU A 8 -36.77 -8.61 32.48
CA LEU A 8 -36.25 -8.34 31.15
C LEU A 8 -35.58 -9.59 30.59
N LYS A 9 -35.91 -9.94 29.36
CA LYS A 9 -35.40 -11.14 28.67
C LYS A 9 -34.70 -10.77 27.41
N CYS A 10 -33.66 -11.53 27.08
CA CYS A 10 -33.00 -11.40 25.77
C CYS A 10 -33.98 -11.74 24.64
N SER A 11 -34.13 -10.85 23.66
CA SER A 11 -35.04 -11.03 22.52
C SER A 11 -34.55 -12.12 21.55
N PHE A 12 -33.28 -12.50 21.64
CA PHE A 12 -32.65 -13.52 20.76
C PHE A 12 -32.78 -14.93 21.37
N CYS A 13 -32.34 -15.15 22.61
CA CYS A 13 -32.30 -16.48 23.22
C CYS A 13 -33.33 -16.68 24.31
N GLY A 14 -34.08 -15.66 24.72
CA GLY A 14 -35.13 -15.74 25.76
C GLY A 14 -34.61 -15.82 27.18
N LYS A 15 -33.30 -15.86 27.45
CA LYS A 15 -32.75 -15.89 28.82
C LYS A 15 -33.07 -14.61 29.55
N SER A 16 -33.41 -14.75 30.83
CA SER A 16 -33.73 -13.62 31.71
C SER A 16 -32.47 -12.90 32.18
N GLN A 17 -32.59 -11.64 32.59
CA GLN A 17 -31.49 -10.83 33.13
C GLN A 17 -30.70 -11.48 34.26
N LYS A 18 -31.32 -12.40 35.01
CA LYS A 18 -30.65 -13.14 36.09
C LYS A 18 -29.75 -14.29 35.58
N GLN A 19 -29.94 -14.73 34.34
CA GLN A 19 -29.25 -15.88 33.74
C GLN A 19 -28.07 -15.45 32.85
N VAL A 20 -27.90 -14.16 32.62
CA VAL A 20 -26.85 -13.59 31.76
C VAL A 20 -26.03 -12.58 32.55
N LYS A 21 -24.79 -12.33 32.17
CA LYS A 21 -23.91 -11.38 32.87
C LYS A 21 -24.33 -9.94 32.56
N LYS A 22 -24.80 -9.68 31.36
CA LYS A 22 -25.19 -8.34 30.91
C LYS A 22 -26.33 -8.44 29.90
N LEU A 23 -27.27 -7.50 30.01
CA LEU A 23 -28.34 -7.32 29.03
C LEU A 23 -28.27 -5.90 28.49
N ILE A 24 -28.16 -5.74 27.19
CA ILE A 24 -28.09 -4.46 26.50
C ILE A 24 -29.46 -4.16 25.93
N ALA A 25 -29.97 -2.96 26.20
CA ALA A 25 -31.25 -2.49 25.71
C ALA A 25 -31.08 -1.68 24.44
N GLY A 26 -31.89 -1.95 23.44
CA GLY A 26 -32.04 -1.18 22.21
C GLY A 26 -33.52 -0.89 21.98
N GLY A 27 -33.91 -0.07 21.02
CA GLY A 27 -35.29 0.39 20.75
C GLY A 27 -36.43 -0.64 20.92
N GLY A 28 -36.70 -1.07 22.15
CA GLY A 28 -37.75 -2.05 22.49
C GLY A 28 -37.31 -3.50 22.50
N VAL A 29 -36.03 -3.79 22.24
CA VAL A 29 -35.44 -5.14 22.25
C VAL A 29 -34.25 -5.22 23.20
N TYR A 30 -33.90 -6.43 23.64
CA TYR A 30 -32.80 -6.69 24.54
C TYR A 30 -31.93 -7.81 23.98
N ILE A 31 -30.61 -7.65 24.06
CA ILE A 31 -29.66 -8.69 23.69
C ILE A 31 -28.68 -8.97 24.82
N CYS A 32 -28.37 -10.23 25.08
CA CYS A 32 -27.44 -10.63 26.13
C CYS A 32 -26.00 -10.74 25.59
N ASP A 33 -25.03 -10.72 26.51
CA ASP A 33 -23.60 -10.88 26.24
C ASP A 33 -23.29 -12.16 25.43
N GLU A 34 -23.90 -13.31 25.80
CA GLU A 34 -23.68 -14.56 25.05
C GLU A 34 -24.17 -14.48 23.60
N CYS A 35 -25.29 -13.81 23.34
CA CYS A 35 -25.77 -13.63 21.96
C CYS A 35 -24.90 -12.65 21.17
N ILE A 36 -24.30 -11.67 21.85
CA ILE A 36 -23.34 -10.76 21.18
C ILE A 36 -22.07 -11.50 20.80
N GLU A 37 -21.54 -12.34 21.71
CA GLU A 37 -20.37 -13.18 21.41
C GLU A 37 -20.63 -14.08 20.20
N LEU A 38 -21.76 -14.77 20.17
CA LEU A 38 -22.17 -15.62 19.04
C LEU A 38 -22.33 -14.83 17.72
N CYS A 39 -22.94 -13.64 17.79
CA CYS A 39 -23.07 -12.79 16.61
C CYS A 39 -21.70 -12.32 16.09
N ASN A 40 -20.77 -11.98 16.99
CA ASN A 40 -19.42 -11.60 16.62
C ASN A 40 -18.66 -12.76 15.97
N GLU A 41 -18.77 -13.98 16.50
CA GLU A 41 -18.17 -15.18 15.89
C GLU A 41 -18.71 -15.42 14.47
N ILE A 42 -20.03 -15.33 14.27
CA ILE A 42 -20.64 -15.49 12.94
C ILE A 42 -20.17 -14.39 11.98
N ILE A 43 -20.13 -13.13 12.43
CA ILE A 43 -19.67 -12.00 11.63
C ILE A 43 -18.18 -12.16 11.29
N GLU A 44 -17.35 -12.59 12.24
CA GLU A 44 -15.93 -12.85 12.01
C GLU A 44 -15.71 -14.02 11.04
N GLU A 45 -16.54 -15.08 11.09
CA GLU A 45 -16.52 -16.18 10.13
C GLU A 45 -16.95 -15.72 8.73
N GLU A 46 -18.03 -14.96 8.60
CA GLU A 46 -18.52 -14.45 7.32
C GLU A 46 -17.57 -13.41 6.71
N LEU A 47 -17.10 -12.42 7.49
CA LEU A 47 -16.11 -11.45 7.05
C LEU A 47 -14.74 -12.11 6.80
N GLY A 48 -14.38 -13.14 7.58
CA GLY A 48 -13.19 -13.94 7.36
C GLY A 48 -13.27 -14.75 6.07
N GLN A 49 -14.46 -15.22 5.68
CA GLN A 49 -14.68 -15.91 4.40
C GLN A 49 -14.73 -14.94 3.21
N GLU A 50 -15.30 -13.75 3.36
CA GLU A 50 -15.25 -12.69 2.36
C GLU A 50 -13.82 -12.17 2.19
N GLN A 51 -13.08 -11.92 3.29
CA GLN A 51 -11.66 -11.58 3.24
C GLN A 51 -10.78 -12.73 2.76
N ALA A 52 -11.16 -14.00 2.99
CA ALA A 52 -10.46 -15.16 2.43
C ALA A 52 -10.78 -15.36 0.95
N GLN A 53 -11.91 -14.90 0.45
CA GLN A 53 -12.24 -14.88 -0.99
C GLN A 53 -11.65 -13.67 -1.71
N GLU A 54 -11.58 -12.51 -1.08
CA GLU A 54 -10.80 -11.36 -1.57
C GLU A 54 -9.29 -11.55 -1.37
N SER A 55 -8.85 -12.34 -0.39
CA SER A 55 -7.44 -12.72 -0.20
C SER A 55 -7.04 -14.00 -0.96
N SER A 56 -7.95 -14.69 -1.64
CA SER A 56 -7.63 -15.67 -2.69
C SER A 56 -7.19 -14.99 -4.01
N ASP A 57 -7.43 -13.68 -4.15
CA ASP A 57 -6.60 -12.83 -4.98
C ASP A 57 -5.27 -12.64 -4.24
N ALA A 58 -4.42 -13.69 -4.39
CA ALA A 58 -3.00 -13.66 -4.16
C ALA A 58 -2.60 -12.61 -3.11
N GLU A 59 -2.46 -13.05 -1.85
CA GLU A 59 -1.42 -12.45 -1.01
C GLU A 59 -0.16 -12.45 -1.87
N VAL A 60 0.09 -11.34 -2.56
CA VAL A 60 1.26 -11.15 -3.41
C VAL A 60 2.43 -11.28 -2.46
N ARG A 61 2.91 -12.53 -2.29
CA ARG A 61 4.08 -12.81 -1.47
C ARG A 61 5.18 -12.03 -2.13
N LEU A 62 5.55 -10.92 -1.50
CA LEU A 62 6.66 -10.10 -1.95
C LEU A 62 7.82 -11.03 -2.29
N PRO A 63 8.23 -11.14 -3.57
CA PRO A 63 9.26 -12.08 -3.97
C PRO A 63 10.57 -11.73 -3.28
N ARG A 64 11.33 -12.74 -2.85
CA ARG A 64 12.64 -12.52 -2.22
C ARG A 64 13.60 -11.84 -3.19
N PRO A 65 14.59 -11.08 -2.71
CA PRO A 65 15.56 -10.39 -3.59
C PRO A 65 16.22 -11.30 -4.62
N SER A 66 16.50 -12.56 -4.25
CA SER A 66 17.04 -13.56 -5.18
C SER A 66 16.07 -13.92 -6.32
N GLN A 67 14.78 -13.96 -6.04
CA GLN A 67 13.73 -14.24 -7.04
C GLN A 67 13.54 -13.02 -7.95
N ILE A 68 13.59 -11.80 -7.40
CA ILE A 68 13.54 -10.54 -8.16
C ILE A 68 14.74 -10.50 -9.13
N SER A 69 15.95 -10.75 -8.64
CA SER A 69 17.16 -10.78 -9.46
C SER A 69 17.06 -11.83 -10.56
N ALA A 70 16.65 -13.06 -10.23
CA ALA A 70 16.49 -14.14 -11.20
C ALA A 70 15.41 -13.84 -12.27
N PHE A 71 14.37 -13.10 -11.91
CA PHE A 71 13.39 -12.62 -12.88
C PHE A 71 14.00 -11.57 -13.83
N LEU A 72 14.71 -10.58 -13.28
CA LEU A 72 15.39 -9.56 -14.05
C LEU A 72 16.42 -10.16 -15.03
N ASP A 73 17.09 -11.27 -14.64
CA ASP A 73 18.05 -11.99 -15.48
C ASP A 73 17.42 -12.55 -16.76
N LYS A 74 16.11 -12.81 -16.76
CA LYS A 74 15.38 -13.28 -17.95
C LYS A 74 15.18 -12.19 -19.01
N TYR A 75 15.22 -10.90 -18.61
CA TYR A 75 14.91 -9.77 -19.48
C TYR A 75 16.12 -8.88 -19.75
N VAL A 76 17.06 -8.80 -18.83
CA VAL A 76 18.23 -7.91 -18.91
C VAL A 76 19.50 -8.74 -18.82
N ILE A 77 20.32 -8.69 -19.87
CA ILE A 77 21.61 -9.37 -19.92
C ILE A 77 22.66 -8.53 -19.18
N GLY A 78 23.47 -9.17 -18.34
CA GLY A 78 24.49 -8.49 -17.55
C GLY A 78 23.88 -7.61 -16.44
N GLN A 79 24.59 -6.56 -16.02
CA GLN A 79 24.16 -5.62 -14.97
C GLN A 79 23.92 -6.27 -13.59
N ASP A 80 24.60 -7.36 -13.25
CA ASP A 80 24.35 -8.20 -12.06
C ASP A 80 24.41 -7.40 -10.76
N LYS A 81 25.36 -6.45 -10.66
CA LYS A 81 25.46 -5.59 -9.47
C LYS A 81 24.24 -4.68 -9.31
N ALA A 82 23.80 -4.05 -10.41
CA ALA A 82 22.63 -3.17 -10.40
C ALA A 82 21.36 -3.95 -10.06
N LYS A 83 21.16 -5.12 -10.66
CA LYS A 83 20.02 -6.01 -10.39
C LYS A 83 19.95 -6.42 -8.93
N ARG A 84 21.08 -6.83 -8.32
CA ARG A 84 21.12 -7.20 -6.89
C ARG A 84 20.76 -6.04 -5.98
N VAL A 85 21.37 -4.87 -6.19
CA VAL A 85 21.08 -3.68 -5.37
C VAL A 85 19.63 -3.26 -5.52
N LEU A 86 19.12 -3.21 -6.76
CA LEU A 86 17.74 -2.86 -7.05
C LEU A 86 16.75 -3.86 -6.39
N SER A 87 17.03 -5.14 -6.49
CA SER A 87 16.20 -6.20 -5.89
C SER A 87 16.07 -6.08 -4.37
N VAL A 88 17.19 -5.77 -3.69
CA VAL A 88 17.19 -5.57 -2.22
C VAL A 88 16.46 -4.28 -1.85
N ALA A 89 16.75 -3.17 -2.54
CA ALA A 89 16.15 -1.88 -2.24
C ALA A 89 14.62 -1.91 -2.40
N VAL A 90 14.14 -2.53 -3.46
CA VAL A 90 12.70 -2.67 -3.73
C VAL A 90 12.04 -3.63 -2.73
N TYR A 91 12.67 -4.75 -2.43
CA TYR A 91 12.19 -5.65 -1.39
C TYR A 91 12.01 -4.94 -0.04
N ASN A 92 13.00 -4.17 0.39
CA ASN A 92 12.93 -3.41 1.64
C ASN A 92 11.80 -2.36 1.59
N HIS A 93 11.63 -1.67 0.46
CA HIS A 93 10.56 -0.69 0.29
C HIS A 93 9.17 -1.32 0.48
N TYR A 94 8.86 -2.41 -0.22
CA TYR A 94 7.56 -3.06 -0.10
C TYR A 94 7.36 -3.80 1.21
N LYS A 95 8.45 -4.30 1.81
CA LYS A 95 8.40 -4.87 3.17
C LYS A 95 8.02 -3.80 4.20
N ARG A 96 8.55 -2.57 4.05
CA ARG A 96 8.17 -1.44 4.89
C ARG A 96 6.69 -1.09 4.73
N ILE A 97 6.20 -0.96 3.49
CA ILE A 97 4.77 -0.66 3.22
C ILE A 97 3.88 -1.71 3.90
N LYS A 98 4.20 -3.00 3.75
CA LYS A 98 3.44 -4.08 4.41
C LYS A 98 3.50 -4.00 5.95
N ALA A 99 4.64 -3.62 6.51
CA ALA A 99 4.78 -3.44 7.96
C ALA A 99 3.95 -2.24 8.45
N GLU A 100 3.94 -1.13 7.71
CA GLU A 100 3.13 0.05 8.02
C GLU A 100 1.63 -0.26 7.94
N GLU A 101 1.18 -1.03 6.93
CA GLU A 101 -0.20 -1.49 6.80
C GLU A 101 -0.60 -2.39 7.97
N ALA A 102 0.25 -3.34 8.36
CA ALA A 102 0.02 -4.23 9.49
C ALA A 102 -0.01 -3.45 10.83
N ALA A 103 0.92 -2.53 11.04
CA ALA A 103 0.96 -1.68 12.24
C ALA A 103 -0.27 -0.77 12.34
N GLY A 104 -0.78 -0.27 11.22
CA GLY A 104 -2.04 0.50 11.18
C GLY A 104 -3.25 -0.30 11.67
N LEU A 105 -3.28 -1.61 11.41
CA LEU A 105 -4.32 -2.54 11.90
C LEU A 105 -4.12 -2.91 13.37
N GLU A 106 -2.86 -3.08 13.82
CA GLU A 106 -2.53 -3.46 15.20
C GLU A 106 -2.48 -2.29 16.19
N SER A 107 -2.25 -1.06 15.73
CA SER A 107 -2.21 0.15 16.56
C SER A 107 -3.55 0.42 17.27
N ARG A 108 -4.62 -0.24 16.85
CA ARG A 108 -5.88 -0.30 17.60
C ARG A 108 -5.86 -1.33 18.74
N ARG A 109 -4.89 -2.23 18.82
CA ARG A 109 -4.90 -3.35 19.78
C ARG A 109 -3.78 -3.38 20.82
N LYS A 110 -2.59 -2.78 20.61
CA LYS A 110 -1.52 -2.82 21.65
C LYS A 110 -0.54 -1.66 21.54
N LYS A 111 -0.51 -0.81 22.57
CA LYS A 111 0.70 -0.15 23.06
C LYS A 111 1.50 -1.20 23.83
N ALA A 112 2.53 -1.76 23.26
CA ALA A 112 3.55 -2.50 24.01
C ALA A 112 4.84 -2.61 23.19
N GLN A 113 5.85 -1.89 23.65
CA GLN A 113 7.27 -2.25 23.76
C GLN A 113 7.76 -3.41 22.87
N GLU A 114 8.32 -3.05 21.73
CA GLU A 114 9.44 -3.73 21.11
C GLU A 114 10.18 -2.67 20.30
N GLU A 115 11.51 -2.66 20.33
CA GLU A 115 12.34 -1.78 19.52
C GLU A 115 12.11 -2.12 18.04
N ASP A 116 11.12 -1.51 17.44
CA ASP A 116 10.82 -1.67 16.02
C ASP A 116 11.96 -1.04 15.21
N VAL A 117 12.66 -1.85 14.45
CA VAL A 117 13.66 -1.37 13.50
C VAL A 117 12.94 -0.62 12.40
N GLU A 118 13.03 0.71 12.44
CA GLU A 118 12.46 1.59 11.45
C GLU A 118 13.24 1.48 10.12
N ILE A 119 12.61 0.99 9.07
CA ILE A 119 13.20 0.95 7.73
C ILE A 119 12.93 2.29 7.06
N ALA A 120 13.97 3.10 6.92
CA ALA A 120 13.87 4.41 6.28
C ALA A 120 13.43 4.32 4.81
N LYS A 121 12.62 5.30 4.37
CA LYS A 121 12.28 5.46 2.96
C LYS A 121 13.50 5.93 2.18
N SER A 122 13.82 5.27 1.07
CA SER A 122 14.93 5.66 0.20
C SER A 122 14.52 5.67 -1.26
N ASN A 123 14.98 6.70 -1.99
CA ASN A 123 14.90 6.74 -3.44
C ASN A 123 16.14 6.06 -4.04
N ILE A 124 16.02 5.55 -5.28
CA ILE A 124 17.11 4.85 -5.97
C ILE A 124 17.62 5.74 -7.08
N LEU A 125 18.91 6.05 -7.05
CA LEU A 125 19.59 6.77 -8.15
C LEU A 125 20.27 5.77 -9.07
N MET A 126 19.89 5.79 -10.36
CA MET A 126 20.47 4.95 -11.40
C MET A 126 21.39 5.77 -12.31
N LEU A 127 22.69 5.46 -12.29
CA LEU A 127 23.71 6.12 -13.08
C LEU A 127 24.21 5.17 -14.18
N GLY A 128 24.38 5.70 -15.39
CA GLY A 128 24.93 4.94 -16.51
C GLY A 128 24.68 5.62 -17.86
N PRO A 129 25.40 5.22 -18.94
CA PRO A 129 25.22 5.80 -20.26
C PRO A 129 23.82 5.54 -20.82
N THR A 130 23.44 6.35 -21.81
CA THR A 130 22.21 6.12 -22.57
C THR A 130 22.24 4.75 -23.22
N GLY A 131 21.10 4.04 -23.24
CA GLY A 131 21.02 2.69 -23.81
C GLY A 131 21.50 1.57 -22.86
N SER A 132 21.95 1.86 -21.63
CA SER A 132 22.35 0.83 -20.64
C SER A 132 21.19 0.05 -20.01
N GLY A 133 19.96 0.35 -20.39
CA GLY A 133 18.77 -0.38 -19.93
C GLY A 133 18.18 0.09 -18.60
N LYS A 134 18.52 1.30 -18.11
CA LYS A 134 18.01 1.84 -16.84
C LYS A 134 16.47 1.84 -16.76
N THR A 135 15.84 2.47 -17.74
CA THR A 135 14.37 2.56 -17.83
C THR A 135 13.72 1.18 -17.96
N TYR A 136 14.33 0.30 -18.75
CA TYR A 136 13.84 -1.05 -18.98
C TYR A 136 13.91 -1.92 -17.71
N LEU A 137 14.96 -1.76 -16.90
CA LEU A 137 15.08 -2.39 -15.59
C LEU A 137 13.94 -1.96 -14.66
N ALA A 138 13.65 -0.66 -14.58
CA ALA A 138 12.58 -0.12 -13.75
C ALA A 138 11.18 -0.60 -14.21
N GLN A 139 10.91 -0.60 -15.51
CA GLN A 139 9.67 -1.11 -16.09
C GLN A 139 9.48 -2.61 -15.81
N THR A 140 10.54 -3.40 -16.00
CA THR A 140 10.50 -4.85 -15.79
C THR A 140 10.23 -5.17 -14.32
N LEU A 141 10.78 -4.36 -13.42
CA LEU A 141 10.55 -4.49 -11.98
C LEU A 141 9.10 -4.17 -11.60
N ALA A 142 8.55 -3.07 -12.10
CA ALA A 142 7.15 -2.71 -11.86
C ALA A 142 6.17 -3.80 -12.35
N ARG A 143 6.49 -4.41 -13.50
CA ARG A 143 5.73 -5.54 -14.05
C ARG A 143 5.81 -6.78 -13.16
N LEU A 144 6.99 -7.08 -12.61
CA LEU A 144 7.15 -8.21 -11.68
C LEU A 144 6.31 -8.05 -10.41
N LEU A 145 6.23 -6.82 -9.92
CA LEU A 145 5.54 -6.48 -8.67
C LEU A 145 4.04 -6.21 -8.87
N ASP A 146 3.61 -6.20 -10.12
CA ASP A 146 2.24 -5.84 -10.52
C ASP A 146 1.78 -4.51 -9.93
N VAL A 147 2.63 -3.48 -10.05
CA VAL A 147 2.36 -2.13 -9.56
C VAL A 147 2.29 -1.12 -10.70
N PRO A 148 1.51 -0.03 -10.54
CA PRO A 148 1.47 1.07 -11.50
C PRO A 148 2.86 1.66 -11.75
N PHE A 149 3.13 2.03 -13.00
CA PHE A 149 4.41 2.58 -13.42
C PHE A 149 4.21 3.86 -14.24
N ALA A 150 4.85 4.94 -13.82
CA ALA A 150 4.85 6.20 -14.56
C ALA A 150 6.28 6.62 -14.89
N ILE A 151 6.46 7.19 -16.09
CA ILE A 151 7.72 7.78 -16.55
C ILE A 151 7.52 9.28 -16.67
N ALA A 152 8.46 10.04 -16.14
CA ALA A 152 8.58 11.48 -16.32
C ALA A 152 9.96 11.83 -16.84
N ASP A 153 10.01 12.79 -17.75
CA ASP A 153 11.26 13.40 -18.22
C ASP A 153 11.49 14.69 -17.41
N ALA A 154 12.59 14.74 -16.67
CA ALA A 154 12.90 15.88 -15.84
C ALA A 154 13.11 17.19 -16.63
N THR A 155 13.47 17.09 -17.92
CA THR A 155 13.66 18.27 -18.79
C THR A 155 12.36 18.90 -19.25
N SER A 156 11.25 18.16 -19.19
CA SER A 156 9.92 18.66 -19.55
C SER A 156 9.19 19.31 -18.36
N LEU A 157 9.69 19.09 -17.13
CA LEU A 157 9.07 19.60 -15.93
C LEU A 157 9.36 21.08 -15.73
N THR A 158 8.31 21.84 -15.43
CA THR A 158 8.42 23.27 -15.15
C THR A 158 7.67 23.58 -13.84
N GLU A 159 8.00 24.73 -13.24
CA GLU A 159 7.21 25.23 -12.12
C GLU A 159 5.79 25.58 -12.56
N ALA A 160 4.83 25.42 -11.68
CA ALA A 160 3.42 25.71 -11.94
C ALA A 160 3.24 27.14 -12.49
N GLY A 161 2.61 27.25 -13.67
CA GLY A 161 2.36 28.52 -14.35
C GLY A 161 3.33 28.87 -15.49
N TYR A 162 4.34 28.06 -15.74
CA TYR A 162 5.21 28.17 -16.94
C TYR A 162 4.81 27.14 -18.01
N VAL A 163 5.26 27.38 -19.24
CA VAL A 163 4.97 26.46 -20.37
C VAL A 163 5.81 25.20 -20.21
N GLY A 164 5.15 24.09 -19.84
CA GLY A 164 5.76 22.78 -19.65
C GLY A 164 4.80 21.82 -18.94
N GLU A 165 5.26 20.64 -18.57
CA GLU A 165 4.50 19.71 -17.76
C GLU A 165 4.66 20.08 -16.28
N ASP A 166 3.55 20.25 -15.55
CA ASP A 166 3.57 20.46 -14.11
C ASP A 166 3.98 19.17 -13.39
N VAL A 167 4.66 19.31 -12.24
CA VAL A 167 5.08 18.18 -11.41
C VAL A 167 3.89 17.29 -11.01
N GLU A 168 2.71 17.91 -10.82
CA GLU A 168 1.47 17.21 -10.50
C GLU A 168 1.02 16.24 -11.61
N ASN A 169 1.41 16.48 -12.87
CA ASN A 169 1.10 15.59 -13.98
C ASN A 169 1.78 14.23 -13.85
N ILE A 170 2.89 14.13 -13.12
CA ILE A 170 3.54 12.85 -12.83
C ILE A 170 2.62 11.96 -11.99
N LEU A 171 2.01 12.54 -10.96
CA LEU A 171 1.05 11.83 -10.10
C LEU A 171 -0.20 11.45 -10.88
N LEU A 172 -0.68 12.35 -11.75
CA LEU A 172 -1.82 12.06 -12.62
C LEU A 172 -1.53 10.88 -13.55
N LYS A 173 -0.34 10.84 -14.18
CA LYS A 173 0.11 9.69 -15.00
C LYS A 173 0.14 8.39 -14.20
N LEU A 174 0.58 8.44 -12.94
CA LEU A 174 0.60 7.28 -12.06
C LEU A 174 -0.80 6.79 -11.69
N ILE A 175 -1.71 7.72 -11.37
CA ILE A 175 -3.13 7.41 -11.07
C ILE A 175 -3.81 6.83 -12.32
N GLN A 176 -3.53 7.35 -13.51
CA GLN A 176 -4.03 6.79 -14.77
C GLN A 176 -3.50 5.36 -15.01
N ALA A 177 -2.22 5.10 -14.71
CA ALA A 177 -1.64 3.76 -14.79
C ALA A 177 -2.21 2.79 -13.74
N ALA A 178 -2.86 3.31 -12.71
CA ALA A 178 -3.57 2.56 -11.68
C ALA A 178 -5.08 2.45 -11.96
N ASP A 179 -5.55 2.77 -13.18
CA ASP A 179 -6.97 2.77 -13.57
C ASP A 179 -7.85 3.69 -12.67
N GLY A 180 -7.27 4.74 -12.10
CA GLY A 180 -7.94 5.69 -11.21
C GLY A 180 -7.95 5.28 -9.73
N ASP A 181 -7.43 4.12 -9.38
CA ASP A 181 -7.33 3.67 -7.99
C ASP A 181 -6.14 4.34 -7.28
N VAL A 182 -6.45 5.29 -6.39
CA VAL A 182 -5.45 6.03 -5.62
C VAL A 182 -4.65 5.12 -4.69
N LYS A 183 -5.29 4.15 -4.03
CA LYS A 183 -4.61 3.22 -3.13
C LYS A 183 -3.61 2.32 -3.86
N ARG A 184 -3.96 1.92 -5.07
CA ARG A 184 -3.05 1.17 -5.95
C ARG A 184 -1.93 2.07 -6.46
N ALA A 185 -2.21 3.34 -6.78
CA ALA A 185 -1.22 4.33 -7.20
C ALA A 185 -0.19 4.63 -6.10
N GLU A 186 -0.58 4.68 -4.83
CA GLU A 186 0.32 4.89 -3.69
C GLU A 186 1.46 3.84 -3.60
N LYS A 187 1.24 2.64 -4.15
CA LYS A 187 2.22 1.55 -4.22
C LYS A 187 3.01 1.56 -5.52
N GLY A 188 2.74 2.49 -6.42
CA GLY A 188 3.34 2.58 -7.74
C GLY A 188 4.81 3.01 -7.73
N ILE A 189 5.42 2.89 -8.89
CA ILE A 189 6.81 3.31 -9.13
C ILE A 189 6.82 4.47 -10.12
N ILE A 190 7.47 5.55 -9.74
CA ILE A 190 7.76 6.69 -10.62
C ILE A 190 9.22 6.61 -11.04
N TYR A 191 9.49 6.63 -12.34
CA TYR A 191 10.81 6.72 -12.91
C TYR A 191 11.01 8.12 -13.53
N ILE A 192 11.95 8.87 -12.98
CA ILE A 192 12.30 10.19 -13.46
C ILE A 192 13.57 10.05 -14.29
N ASP A 193 13.49 10.30 -15.60
CA ASP A 193 14.63 10.28 -16.52
C ASP A 193 15.29 11.66 -16.59
N GLU A 194 16.51 11.70 -17.05
CA GLU A 194 17.29 12.91 -17.36
C GLU A 194 17.41 13.94 -16.21
N ILE A 195 17.35 13.47 -14.96
CA ILE A 195 17.41 14.34 -13.76
C ILE A 195 18.70 15.20 -13.71
N ASP A 196 19.77 14.75 -14.35
CA ASP A 196 21.04 15.47 -14.44
C ASP A 196 20.99 16.71 -15.35
N LYS A 197 19.92 16.87 -16.12
CA LYS A 197 19.76 18.00 -17.05
C LYS A 197 19.03 19.20 -16.43
N ILE A 198 18.38 19.04 -15.30
CA ILE A 198 17.62 20.12 -14.61
C ILE A 198 18.52 21.33 -14.27
N GLY A 199 19.79 21.08 -13.93
CA GLY A 199 20.72 22.15 -13.51
C GLY A 199 21.50 22.81 -14.66
N ARG A 200 21.29 22.45 -15.90
CA ARG A 200 22.01 23.06 -17.04
C ARG A 200 21.37 24.38 -17.44
N LYS A 201 22.04 25.49 -17.09
CA LYS A 201 21.71 26.81 -17.65
C LYS A 201 21.90 26.75 -19.16
N ALA A 202 20.87 27.18 -19.90
CA ALA A 202 20.97 27.31 -21.34
C ALA A 202 22.09 28.34 -21.65
N GLU A 203 23.08 27.97 -22.45
CA GLU A 203 24.14 28.87 -22.90
C GLU A 203 23.62 29.98 -23.82
N ASN A 204 22.33 30.08 -24.10
CA ASN A 204 21.74 31.10 -24.94
C ASN A 204 20.99 32.14 -24.08
N PRO A 205 21.51 33.39 -23.98
CA PRO A 205 20.95 34.44 -23.14
C PRO A 205 19.63 35.03 -23.68
N SER A 206 19.06 34.51 -24.74
CA SER A 206 17.86 35.04 -25.37
C SER A 206 16.56 34.27 -25.05
N ILE A 207 16.62 33.21 -24.29
CA ILE A 207 15.47 32.48 -23.82
C ILE A 207 15.59 32.37 -22.31
N THR A 208 14.98 33.27 -21.60
CA THR A 208 14.78 33.23 -20.16
C THR A 208 14.03 31.95 -19.80
N ARG A 209 14.79 30.92 -19.41
CA ARG A 209 14.33 29.81 -18.62
C ARG A 209 15.09 29.90 -17.30
N ASP A 210 14.47 30.54 -16.36
CA ASP A 210 14.85 30.47 -14.97
C ASP A 210 14.40 29.15 -14.38
#